data_2f2eb7b67d52093dce89e85fb52d9fc7
#
_entry.id   2f2eb7b67d52093dce89e85fb52d9fc7
#
_cell.length_a   1.000
_cell.length_b   1.000
_cell.length_c   1.000
_cell.angle_alpha   90.00
_cell.angle_beta   90.00
_cell.angle_gamma   90.00
#
_symmetry.space_group_name_H-M   'P 1'
#
loop_
_entity.id
_entity.type
_entity.pdbx_description
1 polymer ?
#
loop_
_entity_poly.entity_id
_entity_poly.type
_entity_poly.pdbx_seq_one_letter_code
_entity_poly.pdbx_strand_id
1 'polypeptide(L)'
;MIELRNINFRYAGGTDTGRLANIDLIIPDGQVVLLCGGSGCGKTTLTRLVNGLIPNYYEGELSGEVLLDGKNISALPLYETAKYVGSVFQNPRTQFFTVDSTSELAFGCENQGLPEREIIQRVKSTAEQFNMNDLLGKNIFSLSGGEKQKIACAAVSAADPPVIVLDEPSSNLDMSATKDLGRMIRIWKEQGRTVIIAEHRLYYLKALIDRVIYLKDGKIVKDFTAQKAFELSAAQQVEMGLRPFDLGSFPVTVHPVVGGGMIECENFHFAYEKQRAALDIDRLSLPQAGIIAVIGHNGAGKSTLARCLCGLEKRCRGVVKVEGKPYNRKQRLSLCYMVMQDVGHQLFTESIEEELLISMAEADPDKADAVLERLDLLQFKERHPMALSGGQKQRVAIATALVSQRKILVLDEPTSGLDLQHMKEVANELIILQEMGKTALVITHDYELIVNCCTHVLHLEHGTVQEHYALDGAGLQRLRNFFIESR
;
A
#
# COMPACT_ATOMS: atom_id res chain seq x y z
N MET A 1 2.06 15.72 26.17
CA MET A 1 3.46 15.72 25.66
C MET A 1 4.01 14.30 25.68
N ILE A 2 4.66 13.86 24.59
CA ILE A 2 5.29 12.54 24.48
C ILE A 2 6.81 12.72 24.56
N GLU A 3 7.48 11.93 25.40
CA GLU A 3 8.93 11.93 25.52
C GLU A 3 9.46 10.50 25.41
N LEU A 4 10.40 10.29 24.48
CA LEU A 4 11.23 9.10 24.42
C LEU A 4 12.61 9.46 24.93
N ARG A 5 13.11 8.76 25.97
CA ARG A 5 14.39 9.03 26.62
C ARG A 5 15.33 7.85 26.47
N ASN A 6 16.41 8.04 25.74
CA ASN A 6 17.48 7.07 25.52
C ASN A 6 16.95 5.66 25.13
N ILE A 7 15.97 5.63 24.20
CA ILE A 7 15.34 4.39 23.79
C ILE A 7 16.30 3.57 22.92
N ASN A 8 16.51 2.33 23.36
CA ASN A 8 17.11 1.29 22.54
C ASN A 8 16.14 0.09 22.53
N PHE A 9 15.91 -0.47 21.36
CA PHE A 9 15.05 -1.65 21.23
C PHE A 9 15.53 -2.60 20.15
N ARG A 10 15.47 -3.89 20.43
CA ARG A 10 15.74 -4.98 19.49
C ARG A 10 14.70 -6.09 19.67
N TYR A 11 14.09 -6.53 18.59
CA TYR A 11 13.14 -7.64 18.63
C TYR A 11 13.79 -8.96 19.05
N ALA A 12 13.04 -9.81 19.77
CA ALA A 12 13.43 -11.20 20.02
C ALA A 12 13.62 -11.93 18.68
N GLY A 13 14.66 -12.78 18.58
CA GLY A 13 15.00 -13.48 17.33
C GLY A 13 16.13 -12.85 16.51
N GLY A 14 16.72 -11.74 16.97
CA GLY A 14 18.05 -11.29 16.55
C GLY A 14 18.16 -10.62 15.18
N THR A 15 17.06 -10.24 14.52
CA THR A 15 17.14 -9.44 13.29
C THR A 15 17.38 -7.96 13.63
N ASP A 16 18.31 -7.30 12.90
CA ASP A 16 18.55 -5.86 13.05
C ASP A 16 17.47 -5.00 12.37
N THR A 17 16.54 -5.62 11.66
CA THR A 17 15.44 -4.93 10.99
C THR A 17 14.47 -4.33 12.00
N GLY A 18 14.24 -3.03 11.91
CA GLY A 18 13.33 -2.32 12.80
C GLY A 18 13.87 -2.06 14.21
N ARG A 19 15.17 -2.31 14.49
CA ARG A 19 15.80 -1.91 15.76
C ARG A 19 15.76 -0.40 15.94
N LEU A 20 15.85 0.05 17.19
CA LEU A 20 16.07 1.46 17.54
C LEU A 20 17.33 1.58 18.41
N ALA A 21 18.08 2.67 18.21
CA ALA A 21 19.31 2.92 18.92
C ALA A 21 19.45 4.40 19.32
N ASN A 22 19.52 4.65 20.63
CA ASN A 22 19.70 5.97 21.22
C ASN A 22 18.68 7.00 20.70
N ILE A 23 17.39 6.68 20.80
CA ILE A 23 16.31 7.59 20.41
C ILE A 23 15.97 8.50 21.58
N ASP A 24 16.20 9.78 21.37
CA ASP A 24 15.72 10.87 22.23
C ASP A 24 14.78 11.73 21.38
N LEU A 25 13.52 11.86 21.78
CA LEU A 25 12.50 12.59 21.04
C LEU A 25 11.44 13.15 21.97
N ILE A 26 11.15 14.46 21.83
CA ILE A 26 10.06 15.13 22.51
C ILE A 26 9.06 15.60 21.46
N ILE A 27 7.78 15.23 21.63
CA ILE A 27 6.67 15.65 20.79
C ILE A 27 5.70 16.45 21.66
N PRO A 28 5.61 17.76 21.48
CA PRO A 28 4.62 18.62 22.15
C PRO A 28 3.18 18.22 21.78
N ASP A 29 2.24 18.58 22.65
CA ASP A 29 0.82 18.36 22.38
C ASP A 29 0.35 19.15 21.16
N GLY A 30 -0.60 18.58 20.43
CA GLY A 30 -1.21 19.20 19.25
C GLY A 30 -0.36 19.20 17.98
N GLN A 31 0.86 18.61 18.01
CA GLN A 31 1.67 18.50 16.80
C GLN A 31 1.24 17.30 15.92
N VAL A 32 1.27 17.51 14.60
CA VAL A 32 1.22 16.44 13.60
C VAL A 32 2.65 16.14 13.14
N VAL A 33 3.16 14.98 13.54
CA VAL A 33 4.54 14.55 13.30
C VAL A 33 4.58 13.41 12.29
N LEU A 34 5.34 13.60 11.23
CA LEU A 34 5.62 12.57 10.24
C LEU A 34 6.92 11.83 10.59
N LEU A 35 6.84 10.52 10.69
CA LEU A 35 7.99 9.62 10.73
C LEU A 35 8.24 9.09 9.32
N CYS A 36 9.41 9.39 8.75
CA CYS A 36 9.78 8.95 7.41
C CYS A 36 11.17 8.31 7.37
N GLY A 37 11.46 7.58 6.31
CA GLY A 37 12.69 6.81 6.12
C GLY A 37 12.42 5.51 5.36
N GLY A 38 13.46 4.78 5.00
CA GLY A 38 13.37 3.51 4.28
C GLY A 38 12.62 2.43 5.05
N SER A 39 12.27 1.35 4.37
CA SER A 39 11.67 0.17 5.01
C SER A 39 12.64 -0.43 6.04
N GLY A 40 12.10 -0.87 7.19
CA GLY A 40 12.92 -1.45 8.25
C GLY A 40 13.75 -0.47 9.09
N CYS A 41 13.68 0.86 8.83
CA CYS A 41 14.46 1.85 9.58
C CYS A 41 13.97 2.14 11.02
N GLY A 42 12.86 1.52 11.46
CA GLY A 42 12.35 1.64 12.82
C GLY A 42 11.09 2.49 12.99
N LYS A 43 10.41 2.98 11.93
CA LYS A 43 9.16 3.77 12.02
C LYS A 43 8.06 3.03 12.79
N THR A 44 7.71 1.84 12.33
CA THR A 44 6.70 0.97 12.98
C THR A 44 7.11 0.59 14.41
N THR A 45 8.39 0.42 14.69
CA THR A 45 8.88 0.13 16.04
C THR A 45 8.65 1.33 16.96
N LEU A 46 8.91 2.53 16.46
CA LEU A 46 8.67 3.77 17.21
C LEU A 46 7.17 3.97 17.47
N THR A 47 6.30 3.71 16.49
CA THR A 47 4.84 3.76 16.68
C THR A 47 4.37 2.74 17.70
N ARG A 48 4.93 1.51 17.70
CA ARG A 48 4.63 0.44 18.67
C ARG A 48 5.09 0.75 20.11
N LEU A 49 6.15 1.52 20.26
CA LEU A 49 6.56 2.02 21.58
C LEU A 49 5.57 3.05 22.09
N VAL A 50 5.16 4.00 21.26
CA VAL A 50 4.23 5.07 21.68
C VAL A 50 2.85 4.53 22.03
N ASN A 51 2.36 3.50 21.35
CA ASN A 51 1.06 2.91 21.64
C ASN A 51 1.10 1.75 22.65
N GLY A 52 2.27 1.47 23.23
CA GLY A 52 2.47 0.46 24.29
C GLY A 52 2.43 -0.99 23.78
N LEU A 53 2.38 -1.25 22.48
CA LEU A 53 2.49 -2.61 21.95
C LEU A 53 3.87 -3.22 22.20
N ILE A 54 4.89 -2.38 22.36
CA ILE A 54 6.19 -2.75 22.92
C ILE A 54 6.26 -2.19 24.34
N PRO A 55 6.55 -2.98 25.35
CA PRO A 55 6.92 -4.41 25.33
C PRO A 55 5.74 -5.38 25.48
N ASN A 56 4.49 -4.92 25.61
CA ASN A 56 3.35 -5.72 26.05
C ASN A 56 2.92 -6.84 25.07
N TYR A 57 3.12 -6.63 23.76
CA TYR A 57 2.72 -7.57 22.70
C TYR A 57 3.91 -8.07 21.87
N TYR A 58 4.86 -7.17 21.59
CA TYR A 58 6.08 -7.52 20.86
C TYR A 58 7.23 -7.65 21.83
N GLU A 59 7.76 -8.86 21.94
CA GLU A 59 8.89 -9.18 22.80
C GLU A 59 10.21 -8.67 22.21
N GLY A 60 11.11 -8.22 23.10
CA GLY A 60 12.43 -7.75 22.73
C GLY A 60 13.17 -7.13 23.91
N GLU A 61 14.40 -6.70 23.63
CA GLU A 61 15.24 -6.01 24.60
C GLU A 61 14.98 -4.50 24.51
N LEU A 62 14.27 -3.95 25.50
CA LEU A 62 13.98 -2.52 25.61
C LEU A 62 14.82 -1.89 26.73
N SER A 63 15.47 -0.76 26.44
CA SER A 63 16.02 0.14 27.46
C SER A 63 15.58 1.59 27.18
N GLY A 64 15.59 2.41 28.23
CA GLY A 64 15.06 3.77 28.19
C GLY A 64 13.59 3.82 28.63
N GLU A 65 12.97 4.98 28.46
CA GLU A 65 11.60 5.25 28.94
C GLU A 65 10.77 5.95 27.87
N VAL A 66 9.49 5.55 27.74
CA VAL A 66 8.49 6.25 26.95
C VAL A 66 7.49 6.90 27.88
N LEU A 67 7.47 8.22 27.92
CA LEU A 67 6.65 9.00 28.83
C LEU A 67 5.53 9.70 28.04
N LEU A 68 4.32 9.64 28.58
CA LEU A 68 3.18 10.45 28.14
C LEU A 68 2.72 11.29 29.34
N ASP A 69 2.85 12.61 29.23
CA ASP A 69 2.59 13.55 30.32
C ASP A 69 3.28 13.16 31.64
N GLY A 70 4.54 12.71 31.52
CA GLY A 70 5.37 12.26 32.65
C GLY A 70 5.05 10.86 33.17
N LYS A 71 4.04 10.15 32.63
CA LYS A 71 3.73 8.75 32.99
C LYS A 71 4.46 7.80 32.04
N ASN A 72 5.18 6.83 32.59
CA ASN A 72 5.85 5.81 31.80
C ASN A 72 4.83 4.81 31.24
N ILE A 73 4.52 4.93 29.94
CA ILE A 73 3.52 4.09 29.27
C ILE A 73 4.01 2.66 29.01
N SER A 74 5.33 2.43 28.95
CA SER A 74 5.88 1.07 28.82
C SER A 74 5.61 0.19 30.07
N ALA A 75 5.30 0.81 31.20
CA ALA A 75 4.94 0.12 32.44
C ALA A 75 3.42 -0.05 32.63
N LEU A 76 2.60 0.57 31.77
CA LEU A 76 1.14 0.48 31.84
C LEU A 76 0.62 -0.74 31.07
N PRO A 77 -0.44 -1.38 31.57
CA PRO A 77 -1.15 -2.38 30.77
C PRO A 77 -1.83 -1.73 29.55
N LEU A 78 -1.97 -2.48 28.46
CA LEU A 78 -2.47 -1.96 27.17
C LEU A 78 -3.85 -1.28 27.27
N TYR A 79 -4.75 -1.79 28.11
CA TYR A 79 -6.08 -1.17 28.29
C TYR A 79 -6.03 0.23 28.94
N GLU A 80 -4.99 0.51 29.71
CA GLU A 80 -4.76 1.86 30.22
C GLU A 80 -4.11 2.77 29.18
N THR A 81 -3.11 2.27 28.45
CA THR A 81 -2.47 3.02 27.37
C THR A 81 -3.48 3.39 26.29
N ALA A 82 -4.44 2.51 25.98
CA ALA A 82 -5.49 2.76 24.99
C ALA A 82 -6.42 3.94 25.32
N LYS A 83 -6.48 4.40 26.57
CA LYS A 83 -7.20 5.63 26.95
C LYS A 83 -6.48 6.89 26.47
N TYR A 84 -5.18 6.82 26.26
CA TYR A 84 -4.33 7.96 25.90
C TYR A 84 -3.91 7.92 24.43
N VAL A 85 -3.70 6.72 23.87
CA VAL A 85 -3.17 6.54 22.53
C VAL A 85 -4.09 5.64 21.70
N GLY A 86 -4.71 6.23 20.69
CA GLY A 86 -5.45 5.50 19.66
C GLY A 86 -4.55 5.12 18.51
N SER A 87 -4.73 3.92 17.96
CA SER A 87 -3.89 3.41 16.87
C SER A 87 -4.71 3.05 15.65
N VAL A 88 -4.20 3.43 14.48
CA VAL A 88 -4.69 2.99 13.17
C VAL A 88 -3.57 2.19 12.51
N PHE A 89 -3.81 0.90 12.28
CA PHE A 89 -2.82 -0.01 11.72
C PHE A 89 -2.81 0.01 10.19
N GLN A 90 -1.69 -0.41 9.60
CA GLN A 90 -1.50 -0.54 8.16
C GLN A 90 -2.60 -1.35 7.47
N ASN A 91 -3.02 -2.46 8.09
CA ASN A 91 -4.14 -3.27 7.62
C ASN A 91 -5.34 -3.08 8.55
N PRO A 92 -6.38 -2.33 8.17
CA PRO A 92 -7.54 -2.09 9.02
C PRO A 92 -8.30 -3.37 9.38
N ARG A 93 -8.19 -4.44 8.57
CA ARG A 93 -8.86 -5.73 8.86
C ARG A 93 -8.36 -6.39 10.13
N THR A 94 -7.12 -6.16 10.51
CA THR A 94 -6.54 -6.73 11.74
C THR A 94 -6.93 -5.97 12.99
N GLN A 95 -7.63 -4.85 12.83
CA GLN A 95 -8.04 -3.97 13.93
C GLN A 95 -9.50 -4.19 14.35
N PHE A 96 -10.33 -4.77 13.47
CA PHE A 96 -11.77 -4.91 13.73
C PHE A 96 -12.09 -6.08 14.65
N PHE A 97 -12.96 -5.81 15.62
CA PHE A 97 -13.46 -6.78 16.58
C PHE A 97 -14.92 -7.16 16.30
N THR A 98 -15.68 -6.31 15.60
CA THR A 98 -17.09 -6.51 15.32
C THR A 98 -17.34 -6.73 13.83
N VAL A 99 -18.55 -7.19 13.50
CA VAL A 99 -19.00 -7.36 12.11
C VAL A 99 -19.75 -6.13 11.60
N ASP A 100 -20.35 -5.38 12.51
CA ASP A 100 -21.16 -4.20 12.22
C ASP A 100 -20.35 -2.92 12.44
N SER A 101 -20.44 -2.00 11.49
CA SER A 101 -19.68 -0.75 11.52
C SER A 101 -20.06 0.19 12.67
N THR A 102 -21.34 0.23 13.09
CA THR A 102 -21.77 1.04 14.22
C THR A 102 -21.24 0.49 15.53
N SER A 103 -21.29 -0.82 15.69
CA SER A 103 -20.71 -1.53 16.85
C SER A 103 -19.20 -1.34 16.95
N GLU A 104 -18.51 -1.31 15.79
CA GLU A 104 -17.07 -1.06 15.75
C GLU A 104 -16.71 0.36 16.23
N LEU A 105 -17.49 1.38 15.85
CA LEU A 105 -17.29 2.73 16.35
C LEU A 105 -17.56 2.82 17.85
N ALA A 106 -18.53 2.08 18.37
CA ALA A 106 -18.89 2.04 19.79
C ALA A 106 -17.87 1.29 20.66
N PHE A 107 -17.18 0.30 20.08
CA PHE A 107 -16.37 -0.68 20.80
C PHE A 107 -15.33 -0.05 21.74
N GLY A 108 -14.60 0.97 21.28
CA GLY A 108 -13.61 1.68 22.10
C GLY A 108 -14.24 2.42 23.29
N CYS A 109 -15.42 3.01 23.07
CA CYS A 109 -16.17 3.71 24.11
C CYS A 109 -16.75 2.75 25.16
N GLU A 110 -17.23 1.59 24.72
CA GLU A 110 -17.73 0.52 25.60
C GLU A 110 -16.62 0.00 26.50
N ASN A 111 -15.43 -0.24 25.94
CA ASN A 111 -14.25 -0.67 26.70
C ASN A 111 -13.77 0.37 27.72
N GLN A 112 -14.05 1.66 27.50
CA GLN A 112 -13.81 2.72 28.46
C GLN A 112 -14.87 2.79 29.57
N GLY A 113 -15.97 2.01 29.45
CA GLY A 113 -17.08 2.00 30.41
C GLY A 113 -17.96 3.25 30.36
N LEU A 114 -18.04 3.92 29.18
CA LEU A 114 -18.86 5.12 29.03
C LEU A 114 -20.35 4.79 29.09
N PRO A 115 -21.19 5.73 29.58
CA PRO A 115 -22.63 5.57 29.56
C PRO A 115 -23.18 5.45 28.13
N GLU A 116 -24.20 4.62 27.92
CA GLU A 116 -24.82 4.36 26.60
C GLU A 116 -25.18 5.65 25.84
N ARG A 117 -25.76 6.62 26.53
CA ARG A 117 -26.12 7.93 25.94
C ARG A 117 -24.91 8.66 25.36
N GLU A 118 -23.77 8.60 26.05
CA GLU A 118 -22.53 9.23 25.59
C GLU A 118 -21.94 8.46 24.40
N ILE A 119 -21.97 7.13 24.43
CA ILE A 119 -21.53 6.28 23.30
C ILE A 119 -22.31 6.63 22.04
N ILE A 120 -23.65 6.65 22.12
CA ILE A 120 -24.52 7.00 20.98
C ILE A 120 -24.17 8.39 20.44
N GLN A 121 -23.96 9.37 21.32
CA GLN A 121 -23.61 10.73 20.93
C GLN A 121 -22.24 10.78 20.23
N ARG A 122 -21.21 10.10 20.75
CA ARG A 122 -19.87 10.06 20.16
C ARG A 122 -19.86 9.37 18.80
N VAL A 123 -20.54 8.23 18.67
CA VAL A 123 -20.69 7.52 17.39
C VAL A 123 -21.34 8.40 16.34
N LYS A 124 -22.46 9.06 16.70
CA LYS A 124 -23.20 9.94 15.80
C LYS A 124 -22.35 11.15 15.38
N SER A 125 -21.74 11.86 16.34
CA SER A 125 -20.92 13.03 16.04
C SER A 125 -19.69 12.68 15.18
N THR A 126 -19.05 11.55 15.43
CA THR A 126 -17.92 11.07 14.62
C THR A 126 -18.35 10.72 13.20
N ALA A 127 -19.49 10.04 13.04
CA ALA A 127 -20.03 9.71 11.72
C ALA A 127 -20.40 10.98 10.90
N GLU A 128 -20.94 12.00 11.56
CA GLU A 128 -21.22 13.30 10.94
C GLU A 128 -19.93 14.03 10.55
N GLN A 129 -18.94 14.13 11.45
CA GLN A 129 -17.65 14.81 11.21
C GLN A 129 -16.87 14.19 10.03
N PHE A 130 -16.90 12.87 9.92
CA PHE A 130 -16.18 12.15 8.87
C PHE A 130 -17.04 11.89 7.63
N ASN A 131 -18.26 12.43 7.59
CA ASN A 131 -19.21 12.26 6.49
C ASN A 131 -19.34 10.78 6.08
N MET A 132 -19.80 9.95 7.03
CA MET A 132 -19.88 8.49 6.86
C MET A 132 -21.18 7.88 7.42
N ASN A 133 -22.23 8.68 7.55
CA ASN A 133 -23.53 8.20 8.05
C ASN A 133 -24.11 7.06 7.21
N ASP A 134 -23.79 7.03 5.90
CA ASP A 134 -24.17 5.98 4.97
C ASP A 134 -23.44 4.65 5.21
N LEU A 135 -22.36 4.66 5.99
CA LEU A 135 -21.60 3.47 6.35
C LEU A 135 -22.06 2.82 7.67
N LEU A 136 -22.86 3.51 8.48
CA LEU A 136 -23.37 2.94 9.73
C LEU A 136 -24.34 1.78 9.46
N GLY A 137 -24.33 0.77 10.32
CA GLY A 137 -25.15 -0.44 10.22
C GLY A 137 -24.77 -1.38 9.08
N LYS A 138 -23.61 -1.16 8.43
CA LYS A 138 -23.15 -2.05 7.36
C LYS A 138 -22.21 -3.15 7.89
N ASN A 139 -22.24 -4.28 7.21
CA ASN A 139 -21.27 -5.35 7.46
C ASN A 139 -19.88 -4.90 6.99
N ILE A 140 -18.91 -4.83 7.91
CA ILE A 140 -17.54 -4.38 7.64
C ILE A 140 -16.86 -5.21 6.56
N PHE A 141 -17.12 -6.51 6.50
CA PHE A 141 -16.49 -7.37 5.50
C PHE A 141 -16.94 -7.06 4.07
N SER A 142 -18.13 -6.46 3.89
CA SER A 142 -18.64 -6.06 2.58
C SER A 142 -18.10 -4.71 2.11
N LEU A 143 -17.45 -3.95 2.98
CA LEU A 143 -16.91 -2.62 2.68
C LEU A 143 -15.64 -2.70 1.84
N SER A 144 -15.40 -1.68 1.02
CA SER A 144 -14.15 -1.47 0.30
C SER A 144 -12.98 -1.18 1.25
N GLY A 145 -11.73 -1.26 0.76
CA GLY A 145 -10.54 -0.96 1.55
C GLY A 145 -10.54 0.47 2.13
N GLY A 146 -10.93 1.47 1.33
CA GLY A 146 -11.03 2.86 1.79
C GLY A 146 -12.13 3.07 2.83
N GLU A 147 -13.32 2.44 2.65
CA GLU A 147 -14.38 2.49 3.65
C GLU A 147 -13.96 1.81 4.97
N LYS A 148 -13.25 0.68 4.90
CA LYS A 148 -12.67 0.03 6.09
C LYS A 148 -11.69 0.93 6.82
N GLN A 149 -10.80 1.60 6.08
CA GLN A 149 -9.86 2.56 6.68
C GLN A 149 -10.60 3.72 7.36
N LYS A 150 -11.67 4.21 6.73
CA LYS A 150 -12.53 5.26 7.29
C LYS A 150 -13.20 4.81 8.60
N ILE A 151 -13.71 3.56 8.66
CA ILE A 151 -14.26 2.96 9.89
C ILE A 151 -13.18 2.85 10.97
N ALA A 152 -11.98 2.36 10.63
CA ALA A 152 -10.88 2.24 11.60
C ALA A 152 -10.50 3.60 12.21
N CYS A 153 -10.35 4.64 11.38
CA CYS A 153 -10.10 6.00 11.84
C CYS A 153 -11.25 6.54 12.71
N ALA A 154 -12.50 6.27 12.32
CA ALA A 154 -13.68 6.70 13.06
C ALA A 154 -13.79 6.01 14.43
N ALA A 155 -13.52 4.71 14.53
CA ALA A 155 -13.50 3.97 15.78
C ALA A 155 -12.48 4.55 16.76
N VAL A 156 -11.28 4.88 16.29
CA VAL A 156 -10.26 5.57 17.07
C VAL A 156 -10.74 6.96 17.51
N SER A 157 -11.35 7.72 16.59
CA SER A 157 -11.85 9.07 16.89
C SER A 157 -12.99 9.08 17.92
N ALA A 158 -13.91 8.11 17.84
CA ALA A 158 -15.03 7.98 18.78
C ALA A 158 -14.56 7.71 20.23
N ALA A 159 -13.48 6.94 20.38
CA ALA A 159 -12.84 6.69 21.69
C ALA A 159 -12.17 7.93 22.30
N ASP A 160 -11.91 8.96 21.50
CA ASP A 160 -11.46 10.30 21.90
C ASP A 160 -10.07 10.37 22.57
N PRO A 161 -9.03 9.66 22.08
CA PRO A 161 -7.71 9.70 22.68
C PRO A 161 -6.99 11.03 22.37
N PRO A 162 -6.15 11.58 23.30
CA PRO A 162 -5.36 12.79 23.03
C PRO A 162 -4.24 12.59 22.02
N VAL A 163 -3.77 11.37 21.85
CA VAL A 163 -2.71 10.99 20.89
C VAL A 163 -3.26 9.97 19.90
N ILE A 164 -2.97 10.17 18.62
CA ILE A 164 -3.34 9.25 17.55
C ILE A 164 -2.07 8.84 16.80
N VAL A 165 -1.89 7.53 16.64
CA VAL A 165 -0.76 6.93 15.94
C VAL A 165 -1.26 6.22 14.69
N LEU A 166 -0.70 6.54 13.54
CA LEU A 166 -1.02 5.90 12.27
C LEU A 166 0.25 5.23 11.70
N ASP A 167 0.13 3.95 11.36
CA ASP A 167 1.22 3.19 10.75
C ASP A 167 0.85 2.84 9.31
N GLU A 168 1.47 3.52 8.34
CA GLU A 168 1.26 3.41 6.89
C GLU A 168 -0.23 3.39 6.47
N PRO A 169 -1.03 4.36 6.92
CA PRO A 169 -2.48 4.32 6.77
C PRO A 169 -2.95 4.46 5.33
N SER A 170 -2.10 4.93 4.39
CA SER A 170 -2.45 5.13 2.98
C SER A 170 -2.05 3.98 2.05
N SER A 171 -1.39 2.94 2.54
CA SER A 171 -0.73 1.91 1.73
C SER A 171 -1.65 1.23 0.70
N ASN A 172 -2.92 1.00 1.05
CA ASN A 172 -3.90 0.30 0.19
C ASN A 172 -5.04 1.21 -0.29
N LEU A 173 -4.86 2.53 -0.22
CA LEU A 173 -5.89 3.51 -0.56
C LEU A 173 -5.73 4.05 -1.98
N ASP A 174 -6.87 4.21 -2.65
CA ASP A 174 -6.94 5.00 -3.87
C ASP A 174 -6.86 6.51 -3.55
N MET A 175 -6.86 7.36 -4.59
CA MET A 175 -6.73 8.81 -4.42
C MET A 175 -7.87 9.41 -3.62
N SER A 176 -9.11 8.94 -3.81
CA SER A 176 -10.27 9.44 -3.08
C SER A 176 -10.20 9.11 -1.59
N ALA A 177 -9.91 7.85 -1.27
CA ALA A 177 -9.75 7.40 0.11
C ALA A 177 -8.55 8.07 0.81
N THR A 178 -7.45 8.33 0.07
CA THR A 178 -6.29 9.07 0.60
C THR A 178 -6.66 10.53 0.92
N LYS A 179 -7.48 11.19 0.10
CA LYS A 179 -8.01 12.53 0.40
C LYS A 179 -8.91 12.53 1.63
N ASP A 180 -9.77 11.51 1.77
CA ASP A 180 -10.62 11.36 2.96
C ASP A 180 -9.77 11.16 4.22
N LEU A 181 -8.71 10.34 4.15
CA LEU A 181 -7.75 10.20 5.24
C LEU A 181 -7.10 11.54 5.61
N GLY A 182 -6.67 12.32 4.61
CA GLY A 182 -6.12 13.66 4.83
C GLY A 182 -7.11 14.60 5.53
N ARG A 183 -8.43 14.53 5.19
CA ARG A 183 -9.48 15.30 5.89
C ARG A 183 -9.63 14.87 7.35
N MET A 184 -9.60 13.58 7.64
CA MET A 184 -9.68 13.06 9.01
C MET A 184 -8.49 13.53 9.86
N ILE A 185 -7.26 13.48 9.32
CA ILE A 185 -6.06 13.99 9.99
C ILE A 185 -6.19 15.50 10.24
N ARG A 186 -6.75 16.26 9.31
CA ARG A 186 -7.01 17.70 9.50
C ARG A 186 -7.97 17.97 10.65
N ILE A 187 -9.06 17.21 10.74
CA ILE A 187 -10.03 17.32 11.83
C ILE A 187 -9.34 17.07 13.17
N TRP A 188 -8.52 16.03 13.30
CA TRP A 188 -7.77 15.76 14.52
C TRP A 188 -6.79 16.87 14.87
N LYS A 189 -6.10 17.43 13.87
CA LYS A 189 -5.22 18.60 14.06
C LYS A 189 -5.98 19.82 14.56
N GLU A 190 -7.14 20.14 13.98
CA GLU A 190 -8.01 21.25 14.38
C GLU A 190 -8.58 21.05 15.79
N GLN A 191 -8.76 19.80 16.22
CA GLN A 191 -9.14 19.44 17.60
C GLN A 191 -7.98 19.53 18.59
N GLY A 192 -6.76 19.88 18.14
CA GLY A 192 -5.56 19.98 18.99
C GLY A 192 -4.97 18.64 19.43
N ARG A 193 -5.29 17.54 18.72
CA ARG A 193 -4.72 16.22 19.03
C ARG A 193 -3.30 16.10 18.52
N THR A 194 -2.49 15.35 19.27
CA THR A 194 -1.16 14.95 18.82
C THR A 194 -1.31 13.78 17.85
N VAL A 195 -0.77 13.92 16.62
CA VAL A 195 -0.86 12.86 15.60
C VAL A 195 0.53 12.46 15.16
N ILE A 196 0.85 11.17 15.27
CA ILE A 196 2.12 10.59 14.81
C ILE A 196 1.81 9.68 13.62
N ILE A 197 2.45 9.94 12.49
CA ILE A 197 2.19 9.23 11.24
C ILE A 197 3.50 8.63 10.73
N ALA A 198 3.59 7.31 10.69
CA ALA A 198 4.62 6.62 9.92
C ALA A 198 4.11 6.42 8.50
N GLU A 199 4.79 6.97 7.49
CA GLU A 199 4.26 6.97 6.13
C GLU A 199 5.37 7.01 5.07
N HIS A 200 5.08 6.38 3.92
CA HIS A 200 5.91 6.44 2.72
C HIS A 200 5.34 7.41 1.67
N ARG A 201 4.03 7.48 1.48
CA ARG A 201 3.37 8.43 0.57
C ARG A 201 3.20 9.79 1.23
N LEU A 202 4.03 10.77 0.87
CA LEU A 202 4.14 12.03 1.61
C LEU A 202 3.26 13.16 1.05
N TYR A 203 2.87 13.10 -0.21
CA TYR A 203 2.23 14.21 -0.92
C TYR A 203 0.92 14.70 -0.28
N TYR A 204 0.09 13.80 0.26
CA TYR A 204 -1.20 14.18 0.85
C TYR A 204 -1.07 14.80 2.25
N LEU A 205 0.10 14.65 2.87
CA LEU A 205 0.41 15.16 4.20
C LEU A 205 1.03 16.57 4.17
N LYS A 206 1.44 17.08 3.01
CA LYS A 206 2.19 18.35 2.86
C LYS A 206 1.53 19.54 3.59
N ALA A 207 0.20 19.65 3.57
CA ALA A 207 -0.53 20.74 4.24
C ALA A 207 -0.92 20.43 5.70
N LEU A 208 -0.59 19.25 6.23
CA LEU A 208 -1.10 18.75 7.50
C LEU A 208 0.00 18.66 8.57
N ILE A 209 1.21 18.29 8.19
CA ILE A 209 2.33 18.04 9.11
C ILE A 209 2.96 19.34 9.62
N ASP A 210 3.43 19.31 10.86
CA ASP A 210 4.17 20.39 11.50
C ASP A 210 5.66 20.07 11.61
N ARG A 211 6.02 18.79 11.69
CA ARG A 211 7.39 18.32 11.91
C ARG A 211 7.63 17.00 11.18
N VAL A 212 8.85 16.79 10.71
CA VAL A 212 9.29 15.59 9.99
C VAL A 212 10.50 15.01 10.69
N ILE A 213 10.38 13.77 11.15
CA ILE A 213 11.46 12.99 11.77
C ILE A 213 11.95 11.97 10.75
N TYR A 214 13.18 12.12 10.29
CA TYR A 214 13.81 11.19 9.38
C TYR A 214 14.62 10.15 10.14
N LEU A 215 14.20 8.88 10.00
CA LEU A 215 14.87 7.72 10.59
C LEU A 215 15.72 6.99 9.52
N LYS A 216 16.91 6.56 9.95
CA LYS A 216 17.78 5.68 9.17
C LYS A 216 18.53 4.75 10.13
N ASP A 217 18.54 3.45 9.82
CA ASP A 217 19.25 2.41 10.58
C ASP A 217 18.94 2.43 12.10
N GLY A 218 17.67 2.70 12.43
CA GLY A 218 17.20 2.74 13.82
C GLY A 218 17.53 4.02 14.58
N LYS A 219 17.99 5.08 13.92
CA LYS A 219 18.35 6.34 14.56
C LYS A 219 17.60 7.52 13.95
N ILE A 220 17.33 8.53 14.75
CA ILE A 220 16.90 9.84 14.23
C ILE A 220 18.12 10.53 13.65
N VAL A 221 18.14 10.69 12.33
CA VAL A 221 19.25 11.34 11.61
C VAL A 221 18.98 12.82 11.40
N LYS A 222 17.72 13.16 11.16
CA LYS A 222 17.28 14.54 10.97
C LYS A 222 15.91 14.77 11.57
N ASP A 223 15.74 15.99 12.07
CA ASP A 223 14.52 16.50 12.69
C ASP A 223 14.25 17.89 12.07
N PHE A 224 13.20 17.97 11.27
CA PHE A 224 12.88 19.17 10.51
C PHE A 224 11.54 19.77 10.94
N THR A 225 11.42 21.09 10.89
CA THR A 225 10.09 21.69 10.72
C THR A 225 9.54 21.32 9.34
N ALA A 226 8.21 21.26 9.19
CA ALA A 226 7.58 20.97 7.90
C ALA A 226 8.11 21.86 6.77
N GLN A 227 8.28 23.16 7.04
CA GLN A 227 8.81 24.12 6.06
C GLN A 227 10.18 23.69 5.53
N LYS A 228 11.14 23.36 6.41
CA LYS A 228 12.48 22.90 6.00
C LYS A 228 12.45 21.59 5.23
N ALA A 229 11.53 20.68 5.59
CA ALA A 229 11.37 19.42 4.87
C ALA A 229 10.85 19.64 3.43
N PHE A 230 9.97 20.63 3.23
CA PHE A 230 9.43 20.96 1.90
C PHE A 230 10.41 21.73 1.01
N GLU A 231 11.44 22.34 1.60
CA GLU A 231 12.55 23.00 0.88
C GLU A 231 13.58 22.00 0.34
N LEU A 232 13.49 20.71 0.72
CA LEU A 232 14.38 19.68 0.19
C LEU A 232 14.19 19.54 -1.33
N SER A 233 15.29 19.61 -2.07
CA SER A 233 15.27 19.36 -3.51
C SER A 233 14.88 17.91 -3.81
N ALA A 234 14.40 17.64 -5.03
CA ALA A 234 14.08 16.27 -5.46
C ALA A 234 15.29 15.33 -5.32
N ALA A 235 16.50 15.80 -5.60
CA ALA A 235 17.74 15.04 -5.45
C ALA A 235 18.00 14.65 -3.97
N GLN A 236 17.81 15.58 -3.04
CA GLN A 236 17.96 15.32 -1.60
C GLN A 236 16.89 14.35 -1.10
N GLN A 237 15.65 14.46 -1.55
CA GLN A 237 14.58 13.50 -1.20
C GLN A 237 14.93 12.09 -1.68
N VAL A 238 15.42 11.96 -2.93
CA VAL A 238 15.86 10.67 -3.49
C VAL A 238 17.04 10.09 -2.72
N GLU A 239 18.06 10.91 -2.36
CA GLU A 239 19.21 10.47 -1.55
C GLU A 239 18.77 9.96 -0.17
N MET A 240 17.77 10.58 0.42
CA MET A 240 17.17 10.16 1.68
C MET A 240 16.22 8.95 1.51
N GLY A 241 15.96 8.47 0.30
CA GLY A 241 15.00 7.40 0.03
C GLY A 241 13.54 7.80 0.27
N LEU A 242 13.23 9.10 0.23
CA LEU A 242 11.90 9.63 0.47
C LEU A 242 11.12 9.77 -0.82
N ARG A 243 9.85 9.40 -0.79
CA ARG A 243 8.89 9.75 -1.83
C ARG A 243 8.63 11.26 -1.83
N PRO A 244 8.16 11.85 -2.95
CA PRO A 244 8.02 13.29 -3.05
C PRO A 244 6.91 13.84 -2.16
N PHE A 245 7.14 15.02 -1.59
CA PHE A 245 6.08 15.84 -0.98
C PHE A 245 5.18 16.52 -2.02
N ASP A 246 5.59 16.51 -3.28
CA ASP A 246 4.86 17.09 -4.40
C ASP A 246 4.98 16.16 -5.61
N LEU A 247 3.89 15.52 -6.00
CA LEU A 247 3.87 14.60 -7.15
C LEU A 247 4.28 15.29 -8.45
N GLY A 248 3.98 16.58 -8.61
CA GLY A 248 4.35 17.36 -9.79
C GLY A 248 5.86 17.55 -9.97
N SER A 249 6.64 17.45 -8.87
CA SER A 249 8.09 17.59 -8.89
C SER A 249 8.85 16.27 -9.16
N PHE A 250 8.15 15.14 -9.21
CA PHE A 250 8.80 13.84 -9.42
C PHE A 250 9.34 13.71 -10.85
N PRO A 251 10.59 13.24 -11.04
CA PRO A 251 11.16 13.05 -12.37
C PRO A 251 10.33 12.07 -13.20
N VAL A 252 10.08 12.43 -14.46
CA VAL A 252 9.31 11.59 -15.39
C VAL A 252 10.28 10.97 -16.38
N THR A 253 10.20 9.66 -16.57
CA THR A 253 10.93 8.93 -17.60
C THR A 253 9.94 8.42 -18.64
N VAL A 254 10.12 8.81 -19.91
CA VAL A 254 9.28 8.31 -21.00
C VAL A 254 9.92 7.06 -21.57
N HIS A 255 9.19 5.95 -21.53
CA HIS A 255 9.64 4.67 -22.08
C HIS A 255 8.92 4.38 -23.41
N PRO A 256 9.66 4.16 -24.50
CA PRO A 256 9.04 3.79 -25.78
C PRO A 256 8.51 2.35 -25.72
N VAL A 257 7.47 2.08 -26.52
CA VAL A 257 7.03 0.70 -26.76
C VAL A 257 8.00 0.02 -27.72
N VAL A 258 8.48 -1.16 -27.36
CA VAL A 258 9.50 -1.90 -28.13
C VAL A 258 8.89 -2.79 -29.22
N GLY A 259 7.57 -2.92 -29.32
CA GLY A 259 6.90 -3.84 -30.23
C GLY A 259 5.77 -3.21 -31.06
N GLY A 260 5.45 -3.78 -32.22
CA GLY A 260 4.36 -3.33 -33.13
C GLY A 260 3.07 -4.16 -33.03
N GLY A 261 3.00 -5.18 -32.20
CA GLY A 261 1.83 -6.04 -32.07
C GLY A 261 0.77 -5.48 -31.09
N MET A 262 -0.46 -5.99 -31.20
CA MET A 262 -1.56 -5.61 -30.32
C MET A 262 -2.15 -6.84 -29.61
N ILE A 263 -2.61 -6.64 -28.38
CA ILE A 263 -3.47 -7.56 -27.64
C ILE A 263 -4.87 -7.00 -27.72
N GLU A 264 -5.78 -7.73 -28.36
CA GLU A 264 -7.17 -7.32 -28.53
C GLU A 264 -8.05 -8.12 -27.59
N CYS A 265 -8.87 -7.43 -26.79
CA CYS A 265 -9.92 -8.02 -25.96
C CYS A 265 -11.27 -7.68 -26.57
N GLU A 266 -12.10 -8.68 -26.84
CA GLU A 266 -13.41 -8.52 -27.45
C GLU A 266 -14.50 -9.14 -26.58
N ASN A 267 -15.62 -8.41 -26.40
CA ASN A 267 -16.81 -8.84 -25.66
C ASN A 267 -16.52 -9.33 -24.23
N PHE A 268 -15.73 -8.58 -23.51
CA PHE A 268 -15.44 -8.86 -22.10
C PHE A 268 -16.58 -8.42 -21.20
N HIS A 269 -17.50 -9.36 -20.91
CA HIS A 269 -18.65 -9.12 -20.02
C HIS A 269 -18.58 -10.07 -18.84
N PHE A 270 -18.69 -9.51 -17.62
CA PHE A 270 -18.68 -10.27 -16.38
C PHE A 270 -19.51 -9.62 -15.28
N ALA A 271 -20.26 -10.42 -14.52
CA ALA A 271 -20.97 -10.02 -13.33
C ALA A 271 -20.78 -11.06 -12.22
N TYR A 272 -20.53 -10.62 -11.00
CA TYR A 272 -20.47 -11.52 -9.82
C TYR A 272 -21.85 -12.04 -9.48
N GLU A 273 -22.85 -11.17 -9.52
CA GLU A 273 -24.26 -11.47 -9.28
C GLU A 273 -25.11 -11.06 -10.49
N LYS A 274 -26.35 -11.53 -10.54
CA LYS A 274 -27.22 -11.32 -11.72
C LYS A 274 -27.60 -9.86 -12.04
N GLN A 275 -27.32 -8.91 -11.14
CA GLN A 275 -27.94 -7.57 -11.23
C GLN A 275 -27.02 -6.44 -11.71
N ARG A 276 -25.68 -6.54 -11.60
CA ARG A 276 -24.77 -5.47 -12.05
C ARG A 276 -23.54 -6.03 -12.75
N ALA A 277 -23.28 -5.55 -13.95
CA ALA A 277 -22.03 -5.85 -14.65
C ALA A 277 -20.85 -5.27 -13.87
N ALA A 278 -19.89 -6.13 -13.52
CA ALA A 278 -18.62 -5.71 -12.93
C ALA A 278 -17.59 -5.39 -14.01
N LEU A 279 -17.81 -5.87 -15.23
CA LEU A 279 -17.01 -5.58 -16.43
C LEU A 279 -17.92 -5.61 -17.64
N ASP A 280 -17.81 -4.56 -18.48
CA ASP A 280 -18.59 -4.38 -19.72
C ASP A 280 -17.70 -3.66 -20.75
N ILE A 281 -16.91 -4.44 -21.48
CA ILE A 281 -15.94 -3.94 -22.46
C ILE A 281 -16.15 -4.65 -23.78
N ASP A 282 -16.71 -3.95 -24.75
CA ASP A 282 -16.93 -4.48 -26.09
C ASP A 282 -15.61 -4.71 -26.83
N ARG A 283 -14.72 -3.73 -26.78
CA ARG A 283 -13.42 -3.79 -27.46
C ARG A 283 -12.36 -3.01 -26.68
N LEU A 284 -11.18 -3.64 -26.51
CA LEU A 284 -9.99 -3.02 -25.93
C LEU A 284 -8.78 -3.52 -26.72
N SER A 285 -7.92 -2.60 -27.12
CA SER A 285 -6.66 -2.91 -27.82
C SER A 285 -5.48 -2.35 -27.03
N LEU A 286 -4.54 -3.21 -26.64
CA LEU A 286 -3.37 -2.88 -25.82
C LEU A 286 -2.09 -3.20 -26.58
N PRO A 287 -1.02 -2.39 -26.49
CA PRO A 287 0.24 -2.67 -27.16
C PRO A 287 0.93 -3.90 -26.55
N GLN A 288 1.50 -4.74 -27.41
CA GLN A 288 2.43 -5.80 -26.95
C GLN A 288 3.76 -5.19 -26.53
N ALA A 289 4.48 -5.91 -25.65
CA ALA A 289 5.75 -5.46 -25.09
C ALA A 289 5.67 -4.05 -24.48
N GLY A 290 4.51 -3.70 -23.92
CA GLY A 290 4.27 -2.48 -23.17
C GLY A 290 4.08 -2.73 -21.69
N ILE A 291 4.32 -1.71 -20.87
CA ILE A 291 3.95 -1.66 -19.47
C ILE A 291 2.73 -0.74 -19.37
N ILE A 292 1.55 -1.33 -19.13
CA ILE A 292 0.27 -0.64 -19.13
C ILE A 292 -0.21 -0.44 -17.70
N ALA A 293 -0.23 0.80 -17.21
CA ALA A 293 -0.86 1.12 -15.93
C ALA A 293 -2.39 1.03 -16.07
N VAL A 294 -3.04 0.27 -15.19
CA VAL A 294 -4.50 0.18 -15.10
C VAL A 294 -4.94 1.02 -13.89
N ILE A 295 -5.53 2.18 -14.16
CA ILE A 295 -5.97 3.14 -13.15
C ILE A 295 -7.51 3.21 -13.08
N GLY A 296 -8.04 3.84 -12.02
CA GLY A 296 -9.49 4.02 -11.78
C GLY A 296 -9.80 3.91 -10.29
N HIS A 297 -10.96 4.36 -9.87
CA HIS A 297 -11.37 4.31 -8.46
C HIS A 297 -11.54 2.86 -7.95
N ASN A 298 -11.61 2.70 -6.63
CA ASN A 298 -11.93 1.40 -6.04
C ASN A 298 -13.33 0.96 -6.48
N GLY A 299 -13.45 -0.33 -6.89
CA GLY A 299 -14.69 -0.81 -7.50
C GLY A 299 -14.84 -0.53 -9.00
N ALA A 300 -13.89 0.14 -9.66
CA ALA A 300 -13.92 0.41 -11.10
C ALA A 300 -13.85 -0.83 -12.00
N GLY A 301 -13.51 -2.01 -11.44
CA GLY A 301 -13.40 -3.26 -12.18
C GLY A 301 -11.98 -3.69 -12.56
N LYS A 302 -10.93 -3.01 -12.05
CA LYS A 302 -9.51 -3.27 -12.37
C LYS A 302 -9.10 -4.72 -12.09
N SER A 303 -9.24 -5.20 -10.87
CA SER A 303 -8.90 -6.59 -10.49
C SER A 303 -9.83 -7.60 -11.17
N THR A 304 -11.07 -7.20 -11.49
CA THR A 304 -11.99 -8.03 -12.29
C THR A 304 -11.49 -8.19 -13.72
N LEU A 305 -11.03 -7.10 -14.37
CA LEU A 305 -10.39 -7.16 -15.69
C LEU A 305 -9.17 -8.07 -15.67
N ALA A 306 -8.30 -7.93 -14.67
CA ALA A 306 -7.12 -8.77 -14.48
C ALA A 306 -7.46 -10.25 -14.43
N ARG A 307 -8.41 -10.63 -13.56
CA ARG A 307 -8.87 -12.02 -13.43
C ARG A 307 -9.54 -12.55 -14.70
N CYS A 308 -10.36 -11.74 -15.37
CA CYS A 308 -10.97 -12.09 -16.62
C CYS A 308 -9.93 -12.29 -17.73
N LEU A 309 -8.94 -11.39 -17.85
CA LEU A 309 -7.83 -11.49 -18.80
C LEU A 309 -7.02 -12.77 -18.57
N CYS A 310 -6.67 -13.07 -17.33
CA CYS A 310 -5.95 -14.29 -16.98
C CYS A 310 -6.79 -15.57 -17.11
N GLY A 311 -8.09 -15.49 -17.40
CA GLY A 311 -8.97 -16.65 -17.51
C GLY A 311 -9.36 -17.28 -16.17
N LEU A 312 -9.15 -16.60 -15.05
CA LEU A 312 -9.49 -17.07 -13.71
C LEU A 312 -11.01 -17.04 -13.47
N GLU A 313 -11.71 -16.06 -14.04
CA GLU A 313 -13.16 -15.95 -13.91
C GLU A 313 -13.89 -16.86 -14.92
N LYS A 314 -14.51 -17.94 -14.39
CA LYS A 314 -15.17 -18.97 -15.21
C LYS A 314 -16.36 -18.44 -16.03
N ARG A 315 -17.06 -17.43 -15.51
CA ARG A 315 -18.27 -16.86 -16.13
C ARG A 315 -17.95 -15.71 -17.10
N CYS A 316 -16.70 -15.24 -17.17
CA CYS A 316 -16.32 -14.18 -18.07
C CYS A 316 -16.48 -14.62 -19.53
N ARG A 317 -17.30 -13.91 -20.27
CA ARG A 317 -17.40 -14.02 -21.73
C ARG A 317 -16.31 -13.17 -22.36
N GLY A 318 -15.94 -13.48 -23.58
CA GLY A 318 -14.97 -12.71 -24.35
C GLY A 318 -13.74 -13.52 -24.77
N VAL A 319 -13.07 -12.97 -25.75
CA VAL A 319 -11.89 -13.57 -26.39
C VAL A 319 -10.73 -12.58 -26.31
N VAL A 320 -9.53 -13.10 -26.05
CA VAL A 320 -8.28 -12.36 -26.21
C VAL A 320 -7.62 -12.81 -27.50
N LYS A 321 -7.21 -11.86 -28.35
CA LYS A 321 -6.41 -12.15 -29.54
C LYS A 321 -5.00 -11.57 -29.35
N VAL A 322 -4.00 -12.36 -29.65
CA VAL A 322 -2.59 -11.94 -29.67
C VAL A 322 -2.03 -12.32 -31.03
N GLU A 323 -1.52 -11.35 -31.76
CA GLU A 323 -1.05 -11.56 -33.15
C GLU A 323 -2.14 -12.18 -34.06
N GLY A 324 -3.39 -11.75 -33.89
CA GLY A 324 -4.55 -12.28 -34.58
C GLY A 324 -5.03 -13.67 -34.17
N LYS A 325 -4.27 -14.39 -33.34
CA LYS A 325 -4.65 -15.71 -32.82
C LYS A 325 -5.59 -15.58 -31.61
N PRO A 326 -6.80 -16.15 -31.63
CA PRO A 326 -7.74 -16.10 -30.53
C PRO A 326 -7.35 -17.07 -29.41
N TYR A 327 -7.51 -16.64 -28.17
CA TYR A 327 -7.32 -17.43 -26.95
C TYR A 327 -8.61 -17.48 -26.14
N ASN A 328 -9.16 -18.67 -25.98
CA ASN A 328 -10.30 -18.90 -25.10
C ASN A 328 -9.87 -18.86 -23.62
N ARG A 329 -10.84 -18.92 -22.70
CA ARG A 329 -10.57 -18.83 -21.24
C ARG A 329 -9.49 -19.82 -20.76
N LYS A 330 -9.56 -21.10 -21.16
CA LYS A 330 -8.58 -22.12 -20.73
C LYS A 330 -7.17 -21.82 -21.27
N GLN A 331 -7.09 -21.37 -22.52
CA GLN A 331 -5.82 -21.01 -23.15
C GLN A 331 -5.20 -19.76 -22.54
N ARG A 332 -6.03 -18.83 -22.02
CA ARG A 332 -5.54 -17.64 -21.31
C ARG A 332 -4.78 -17.97 -20.04
N LEU A 333 -5.11 -19.08 -19.35
CA LEU A 333 -4.34 -19.56 -18.20
C LEU A 333 -2.87 -19.90 -18.55
N SER A 334 -2.61 -20.27 -19.81
CA SER A 334 -1.25 -20.52 -20.31
C SER A 334 -0.61 -19.30 -20.96
N LEU A 335 -1.39 -18.28 -21.30
CA LEU A 335 -0.92 -17.02 -21.90
C LEU A 335 -0.53 -15.99 -20.85
N CYS A 336 -1.27 -15.94 -19.74
CA CYS A 336 -1.15 -14.93 -18.69
C CYS A 336 -0.59 -15.51 -17.40
N TYR A 337 0.11 -14.68 -16.63
CA TYR A 337 0.48 -14.92 -15.25
C TYR A 337 0.00 -13.74 -14.39
N MET A 338 -0.57 -14.00 -13.23
CA MET A 338 -1.05 -12.97 -12.33
C MET A 338 -0.24 -12.98 -11.03
N VAL A 339 0.37 -11.85 -10.69
CA VAL A 339 0.95 -11.57 -9.38
C VAL A 339 -0.13 -10.87 -8.55
N MET A 340 -0.52 -11.51 -7.45
CA MET A 340 -1.59 -11.02 -6.59
C MET A 340 -1.09 -9.90 -5.66
N GLN A 341 -1.98 -9.06 -5.17
CA GLN A 341 -1.68 -8.01 -4.19
C GLN A 341 -1.04 -8.59 -2.92
N ASP A 342 -1.60 -9.69 -2.40
CA ASP A 342 -0.99 -10.45 -1.31
C ASP A 342 -0.24 -11.65 -1.89
N VAL A 343 1.04 -11.46 -2.16
CA VAL A 343 1.92 -12.50 -2.70
C VAL A 343 2.14 -13.66 -1.72
N GLY A 344 1.90 -13.48 -0.44
CA GLY A 344 1.99 -14.55 0.56
C GLY A 344 0.99 -15.69 0.31
N HIS A 345 -0.14 -15.41 -0.33
CA HIS A 345 -1.11 -16.43 -0.73
C HIS A 345 -0.76 -17.16 -2.02
N GLN A 346 0.28 -16.71 -2.72
CA GLN A 346 0.68 -17.28 -4.01
C GLN A 346 1.94 -18.16 -3.89
N LEU A 347 2.77 -17.91 -2.87
CA LEU A 347 4.01 -18.64 -2.64
C LEU A 347 3.76 -19.75 -1.60
N PHE A 348 3.98 -21.01 -1.97
CA PHE A 348 3.57 -22.16 -1.14
C PHE A 348 4.57 -23.31 -1.07
N THR A 349 5.72 -23.19 -1.78
CA THR A 349 6.77 -24.23 -1.78
C THR A 349 7.68 -24.13 -0.56
N GLU A 350 8.54 -25.14 -0.36
CA GLU A 350 9.48 -25.19 0.75
C GLU A 350 10.70 -24.27 0.55
N SER A 351 11.04 -23.95 -0.72
CA SER A 351 12.13 -23.04 -1.06
C SER A 351 11.79 -22.11 -2.21
N ILE A 352 12.53 -21.00 -2.34
CA ILE A 352 12.39 -20.06 -3.45
C ILE A 352 12.76 -20.75 -4.76
N GLU A 353 13.78 -21.58 -4.77
CA GLU A 353 14.19 -22.33 -5.95
C GLU A 353 13.05 -23.22 -6.47
N GLU A 354 12.40 -23.99 -5.59
CA GLU A 354 11.25 -24.82 -5.96
C GLU A 354 10.08 -24.00 -6.51
N GLU A 355 9.83 -22.80 -5.96
CA GLU A 355 8.78 -21.90 -6.44
C GLU A 355 9.01 -21.50 -7.89
N LEU A 356 10.25 -21.27 -8.30
CA LEU A 356 10.62 -20.99 -9.68
C LEU A 356 10.50 -22.24 -10.54
N LEU A 357 11.08 -23.37 -10.10
CA LEU A 357 11.10 -24.61 -10.89
C LEU A 357 9.71 -25.16 -11.21
N ILE A 358 8.77 -25.12 -10.26
CA ILE A 358 7.39 -25.57 -10.49
C ILE A 358 6.64 -24.69 -11.52
N SER A 359 7.07 -23.45 -11.69
CA SER A 359 6.47 -22.49 -12.64
C SER A 359 7.05 -22.59 -14.04
N MET A 360 8.10 -23.34 -14.25
CA MET A 360 8.70 -23.62 -15.55
C MET A 360 7.96 -24.74 -16.29
N ALA A 361 7.99 -24.74 -17.62
CA ALA A 361 7.47 -25.87 -18.42
C ALA A 361 8.38 -27.11 -18.30
N GLU A 362 9.69 -26.88 -18.24
CA GLU A 362 10.72 -27.86 -17.93
C GLU A 362 11.61 -27.25 -16.85
N ALA A 363 11.82 -27.99 -15.76
CA ALA A 363 12.62 -27.51 -14.64
C ALA A 363 14.09 -27.33 -15.05
N ASP A 364 14.60 -26.11 -14.87
CA ASP A 364 15.93 -25.69 -15.26
C ASP A 364 16.55 -24.87 -14.10
N PRO A 365 17.35 -25.53 -13.23
CA PRO A 365 17.98 -24.86 -12.09
C PRO A 365 18.93 -23.73 -12.49
N ASP A 366 19.66 -23.86 -13.59
CA ASP A 366 20.62 -22.84 -14.04
C ASP A 366 19.88 -21.57 -14.46
N LYS A 367 18.73 -21.73 -15.13
CA LYS A 367 17.85 -20.63 -15.47
C LYS A 367 17.18 -20.00 -14.25
N ALA A 368 16.80 -20.81 -13.25
CA ALA A 368 16.28 -20.30 -11.99
C ALA A 368 17.33 -19.46 -11.26
N ASP A 369 18.56 -19.96 -11.13
CA ASP A 369 19.68 -19.26 -10.51
C ASP A 369 19.99 -17.95 -11.22
N ALA A 370 20.02 -17.92 -12.55
CA ALA A 370 20.24 -16.70 -13.33
C ALA A 370 19.16 -15.63 -13.10
N VAL A 371 17.89 -16.03 -12.95
CA VAL A 371 16.81 -15.09 -12.63
C VAL A 371 16.89 -14.62 -11.19
N LEU A 372 17.21 -15.51 -10.25
CA LEU A 372 17.40 -15.16 -8.84
C LEU A 372 18.57 -14.21 -8.63
N GLU A 373 19.69 -14.42 -9.34
CA GLU A 373 20.84 -13.52 -9.32
C GLU A 373 20.49 -12.13 -9.82
N ARG A 374 19.77 -12.05 -10.95
CA ARG A 374 19.32 -10.78 -11.54
C ARG A 374 18.41 -9.96 -10.61
N LEU A 375 17.64 -10.62 -9.75
CA LEU A 375 16.72 -10.01 -8.79
C LEU A 375 17.29 -9.91 -7.37
N ASP A 376 18.59 -10.16 -7.19
CA ASP A 376 19.27 -10.14 -5.89
C ASP A 376 18.59 -11.06 -4.84
N LEU A 377 18.23 -12.27 -5.28
CA LEU A 377 17.56 -13.27 -4.46
C LEU A 377 18.35 -14.59 -4.33
N LEU A 378 19.46 -14.75 -5.07
CA LEU A 378 20.20 -16.02 -5.14
C LEU A 378 20.67 -16.51 -3.76
N GLN A 379 21.07 -15.59 -2.88
CA GLN A 379 21.48 -15.90 -1.51
C GLN A 379 20.35 -16.43 -0.62
N PHE A 380 19.12 -16.32 -1.07
CA PHE A 380 17.93 -16.77 -0.34
C PHE A 380 17.30 -18.01 -0.96
N LYS A 381 17.85 -18.57 -2.03
CA LYS A 381 17.21 -19.59 -2.87
C LYS A 381 16.68 -20.81 -2.09
N GLU A 382 17.37 -21.22 -1.04
CA GLU A 382 16.99 -22.36 -0.18
C GLU A 382 16.05 -21.97 0.97
N ARG A 383 15.72 -20.67 1.12
CA ARG A 383 14.82 -20.23 2.19
C ARG A 383 13.36 -20.45 1.82
N HIS A 384 12.58 -20.78 2.85
CA HIS A 384 11.13 -20.82 2.71
C HIS A 384 10.59 -19.42 2.37
N PRO A 385 9.72 -19.26 1.36
CA PRO A 385 9.21 -17.95 0.93
C PRO A 385 8.58 -17.12 2.06
N MET A 386 7.92 -17.77 3.03
CA MET A 386 7.31 -17.08 4.16
C MET A 386 8.30 -16.42 5.12
N ALA A 387 9.58 -16.84 5.11
CA ALA A 387 10.63 -16.25 5.92
C ALA A 387 11.22 -14.95 5.33
N LEU A 388 10.76 -14.55 4.14
CA LEU A 388 11.21 -13.35 3.43
C LEU A 388 10.44 -12.10 3.87
N SER A 389 11.08 -10.92 3.69
CA SER A 389 10.40 -9.63 3.79
C SER A 389 9.34 -9.47 2.69
N GLY A 390 8.40 -8.52 2.86
CA GLY A 390 7.36 -8.24 1.87
C GLY A 390 7.93 -7.93 0.48
N GLY A 391 8.95 -7.08 0.39
CA GLY A 391 9.61 -6.76 -0.88
C GLY A 391 10.35 -7.95 -1.51
N GLN A 392 10.98 -8.80 -0.70
CA GLN A 392 11.60 -10.03 -1.20
C GLN A 392 10.55 -11.01 -1.74
N LYS A 393 9.42 -11.20 -1.05
CA LYS A 393 8.29 -12.01 -1.55
C LYS A 393 7.77 -11.50 -2.88
N GLN A 394 7.64 -10.17 -3.01
CA GLN A 394 7.22 -9.53 -4.26
C GLN A 394 8.19 -9.85 -5.39
N ARG A 395 9.49 -9.72 -5.17
CA ARG A 395 10.53 -10.07 -6.16
C ARG A 395 10.50 -11.57 -6.52
N VAL A 396 10.26 -12.46 -5.56
CA VAL A 396 10.09 -13.91 -5.84
C VAL A 396 8.89 -14.13 -6.76
N ALA A 397 7.74 -13.49 -6.52
CA ALA A 397 6.57 -13.63 -7.38
C ALA A 397 6.83 -13.10 -8.81
N ILE A 398 7.63 -12.03 -8.95
CA ILE A 398 8.07 -11.53 -10.26
C ILE A 398 9.07 -12.52 -10.90
N ALA A 399 10.03 -13.08 -10.15
CA ALA A 399 10.93 -14.11 -10.63
C ALA A 399 10.17 -15.33 -11.19
N THR A 400 9.15 -15.77 -10.46
CA THR A 400 8.25 -16.85 -10.87
C THR A 400 7.52 -16.51 -12.19
N ALA A 401 7.05 -15.26 -12.31
CA ALA A 401 6.44 -14.77 -13.54
C ALA A 401 7.43 -14.76 -14.73
N LEU A 402 8.70 -14.39 -14.48
CA LEU A 402 9.77 -14.37 -15.50
C LEU A 402 10.04 -15.76 -16.06
N VAL A 403 10.20 -16.77 -15.19
CA VAL A 403 10.52 -18.14 -15.63
C VAL A 403 9.33 -18.86 -16.26
N SER A 404 8.10 -18.41 -16.00
CA SER A 404 6.86 -19.07 -16.45
C SER A 404 6.62 -19.01 -17.97
N GLN A 405 7.46 -18.34 -18.75
CA GLN A 405 7.34 -18.16 -20.21
C GLN A 405 5.99 -17.56 -20.69
N ARG A 406 5.20 -16.99 -19.78
CA ARG A 406 3.93 -16.34 -20.12
C ARG A 406 4.20 -15.05 -20.88
N LYS A 407 3.33 -14.70 -21.86
CA LYS A 407 3.47 -13.50 -22.69
C LYS A 407 2.92 -12.25 -22.01
N ILE A 408 1.88 -12.42 -21.18
CA ILE A 408 1.16 -11.34 -20.50
C ILE A 408 1.28 -11.53 -18.99
N LEU A 409 1.79 -10.52 -18.32
CA LEU A 409 1.90 -10.47 -16.87
C LEU A 409 0.92 -9.45 -16.31
N VAL A 410 0.21 -9.80 -15.26
CA VAL A 410 -0.72 -8.90 -14.58
C VAL A 410 -0.28 -8.77 -13.13
N LEU A 411 -0.02 -7.56 -12.69
CA LEU A 411 0.41 -7.27 -11.32
C LEU A 411 -0.67 -6.40 -10.65
N ASP A 412 -1.14 -6.85 -9.49
CA ASP A 412 -2.18 -6.14 -8.73
C ASP A 412 -1.53 -5.44 -7.53
N GLU A 413 -1.44 -4.09 -7.57
CA GLU A 413 -0.85 -3.20 -6.56
C GLU A 413 0.58 -3.60 -6.12
N PRO A 414 1.55 -3.77 -7.05
CA PRO A 414 2.87 -4.32 -6.73
C PRO A 414 3.76 -3.41 -5.86
N THR A 415 3.39 -2.13 -5.66
CA THR A 415 4.17 -1.17 -4.87
C THR A 415 3.45 -0.69 -3.61
N SER A 416 2.36 -1.38 -3.22
CA SER A 416 1.62 -1.02 -2.01
C SER A 416 2.50 -1.13 -0.76
N GLY A 417 2.61 -0.05 0.02
CA GLY A 417 3.42 -0.01 1.24
C GLY A 417 4.95 -0.01 1.01
N LEU A 418 5.43 0.15 -0.24
CA LEU A 418 6.86 0.22 -0.52
C LEU A 418 7.40 1.65 -0.38
N ASP A 419 8.64 1.76 0.11
CA ASP A 419 9.41 3.00 0.06
C ASP A 419 9.87 3.32 -1.38
N LEU A 420 10.57 4.44 -1.56
CA LEU A 420 11.03 4.89 -2.88
C LEU A 420 12.02 3.90 -3.51
N GLN A 421 12.92 3.32 -2.72
CA GLN A 421 13.95 2.42 -3.23
C GLN A 421 13.32 1.13 -3.77
N HIS A 422 12.49 0.47 -2.96
CA HIS A 422 11.83 -0.78 -3.38
C HIS A 422 10.83 -0.54 -4.52
N MET A 423 10.15 0.62 -4.56
CA MET A 423 9.31 0.98 -5.71
C MET A 423 10.13 1.09 -7.00
N LYS A 424 11.33 1.70 -6.95
CA LYS A 424 12.23 1.78 -8.11
C LYS A 424 12.76 0.40 -8.54
N GLU A 425 13.00 -0.50 -7.60
CA GLU A 425 13.37 -1.89 -7.88
C GLU A 425 12.26 -2.57 -8.69
N VAL A 426 11.00 -2.48 -8.24
CA VAL A 426 9.84 -3.00 -8.99
C VAL A 426 9.72 -2.36 -10.38
N ALA A 427 9.93 -1.04 -10.49
CA ALA A 427 9.91 -0.35 -11.78
C ALA A 427 10.97 -0.90 -12.74
N ASN A 428 12.19 -1.11 -12.27
CA ASN A 428 13.29 -1.69 -13.05
C ASN A 428 12.96 -3.13 -13.50
N GLU A 429 12.37 -3.94 -12.63
CA GLU A 429 11.93 -5.30 -12.96
C GLU A 429 10.88 -5.29 -14.07
N LEU A 430 9.93 -4.35 -14.05
CA LEU A 430 8.94 -4.18 -15.10
C LEU A 430 9.58 -3.78 -16.46
N ILE A 431 10.59 -2.90 -16.43
CA ILE A 431 11.35 -2.51 -17.63
C ILE A 431 12.07 -3.72 -18.21
N ILE A 432 12.70 -4.54 -17.37
CA ILE A 432 13.34 -5.79 -17.78
C ILE A 432 12.35 -6.74 -18.47
N LEU A 433 11.14 -6.88 -17.92
CA LEU A 433 10.07 -7.68 -18.51
C LEU A 433 9.70 -7.17 -19.93
N GLN A 434 9.60 -5.85 -20.08
CA GLN A 434 9.33 -5.22 -21.37
C GLN A 434 10.46 -5.49 -22.38
N GLU A 435 11.72 -5.36 -21.98
CA GLU A 435 12.90 -5.65 -22.84
C GLU A 435 12.92 -7.11 -23.32
N MET A 436 12.39 -8.03 -22.51
CA MET A 436 12.19 -9.44 -22.88
C MET A 436 10.98 -9.69 -23.79
N GLY A 437 10.32 -8.63 -24.27
CA GLY A 437 9.15 -8.70 -25.16
C GLY A 437 7.86 -9.11 -24.43
N LYS A 438 7.82 -9.09 -23.11
CA LYS A 438 6.61 -9.39 -22.33
C LYS A 438 5.74 -8.14 -22.18
N THR A 439 4.42 -8.35 -22.09
CA THR A 439 3.47 -7.27 -21.81
C THR A 439 3.10 -7.31 -20.32
N ALA A 440 3.20 -6.19 -19.63
CA ALA A 440 2.81 -6.07 -18.23
C ALA A 440 1.57 -5.16 -18.10
N LEU A 441 0.51 -5.65 -17.46
CA LEU A 441 -0.59 -4.83 -16.97
C LEU A 441 -0.40 -4.64 -15.47
N VAL A 442 -0.28 -3.40 -15.03
CA VAL A 442 0.01 -3.03 -13.64
C VAL A 442 -1.17 -2.26 -13.10
N ILE A 443 -1.98 -2.90 -12.26
CA ILE A 443 -3.02 -2.21 -11.51
C ILE A 443 -2.33 -1.44 -10.40
N THR A 444 -2.50 -0.12 -10.38
CA THR A 444 -1.83 0.67 -9.37
C THR A 444 -2.46 2.05 -9.14
N HIS A 445 -2.33 2.55 -7.92
CA HIS A 445 -2.62 3.91 -7.50
C HIS A 445 -1.33 4.72 -7.22
N ASP A 446 -0.19 4.21 -7.67
CA ASP A 446 1.13 4.79 -7.45
C ASP A 446 1.57 5.62 -8.67
N TYR A 447 1.35 6.96 -8.59
CA TYR A 447 1.75 7.90 -9.64
C TYR A 447 3.24 7.79 -9.97
N GLU A 448 4.10 7.66 -8.94
CA GLU A 448 5.54 7.62 -9.12
C GLU A 448 5.99 6.35 -9.88
N LEU A 449 5.37 5.20 -9.60
CA LEU A 449 5.60 3.99 -10.38
C LEU A 449 5.21 4.19 -11.84
N ILE A 450 4.02 4.76 -12.08
CA ILE A 450 3.50 4.95 -13.43
C ILE A 450 4.46 5.80 -14.28
N VAL A 451 4.87 6.97 -13.77
CA VAL A 451 5.76 7.89 -14.51
C VAL A 451 7.21 7.41 -14.61
N ASN A 452 7.58 6.39 -13.83
CA ASN A 452 8.93 5.83 -13.82
C ASN A 452 9.12 4.68 -14.82
N CYS A 453 8.09 3.88 -15.10
CA CYS A 453 8.25 2.71 -15.97
C CYS A 453 7.12 2.45 -16.97
N CYS A 454 5.92 3.02 -16.80
CA CYS A 454 4.82 2.68 -17.68
C CYS A 454 4.91 3.37 -19.05
N THR A 455 4.43 2.67 -20.09
CA THR A 455 4.37 3.17 -21.46
C THR A 455 2.99 3.69 -21.82
N HIS A 456 1.95 3.10 -21.22
CA HIS A 456 0.54 3.41 -21.50
C HIS A 456 -0.26 3.44 -20.19
N VAL A 457 -1.40 4.10 -20.28
CA VAL A 457 -2.42 4.14 -19.22
C VAL A 457 -3.74 3.63 -19.77
N LEU A 458 -4.39 2.75 -19.03
CA LEU A 458 -5.76 2.29 -19.22
C LEU A 458 -6.59 2.77 -18.03
N HIS A 459 -7.51 3.70 -18.26
CA HIS A 459 -8.42 4.20 -17.23
C HIS A 459 -9.76 3.47 -17.29
N LEU A 460 -10.13 2.84 -16.19
CA LEU A 460 -11.38 2.11 -16.00
C LEU A 460 -12.27 2.81 -14.99
N GLU A 461 -13.57 2.92 -15.29
CA GLU A 461 -14.60 3.31 -14.33
C GLU A 461 -15.88 2.50 -14.56
N HIS A 462 -16.48 2.05 -13.47
CA HIS A 462 -17.74 1.28 -13.49
C HIS A 462 -17.73 0.08 -14.44
N GLY A 463 -16.59 -0.61 -14.57
CA GLY A 463 -16.43 -1.78 -15.44
C GLY A 463 -16.23 -1.47 -16.93
N THR A 464 -16.13 -0.20 -17.30
CA THR A 464 -15.94 0.27 -18.70
C THR A 464 -14.60 0.98 -18.87
N VAL A 465 -14.07 0.95 -20.10
CA VAL A 465 -12.88 1.72 -20.47
C VAL A 465 -13.30 3.17 -20.71
N GLN A 466 -12.73 4.09 -19.96
CA GLN A 466 -12.92 5.52 -20.16
C GLN A 466 -11.93 6.08 -21.16
N GLU A 467 -10.66 5.76 -20.96
CA GLU A 467 -9.55 6.21 -21.79
C GLU A 467 -8.46 5.15 -21.87
N HIS A 468 -7.77 5.12 -23.01
CA HIS A 468 -6.52 4.40 -23.19
C HIS A 468 -5.57 5.28 -24.01
N TYR A 469 -4.38 5.55 -23.48
CA TYR A 469 -3.43 6.47 -24.12
C TYR A 469 -1.97 6.12 -23.80
N ALA A 470 -1.08 6.52 -24.73
CA ALA A 470 0.36 6.44 -24.51
C ALA A 470 0.82 7.50 -23.47
N LEU A 471 1.85 7.18 -22.70
CA LEU A 471 2.41 8.07 -21.69
C LEU A 471 3.46 9.02 -22.31
N ASP A 472 3.03 9.74 -23.36
CA ASP A 472 3.76 10.86 -23.96
C ASP A 472 3.46 12.18 -23.25
N GLY A 473 3.89 13.31 -23.82
CA GLY A 473 3.66 14.62 -23.22
C GLY A 473 2.18 14.92 -22.96
N ALA A 474 1.27 14.55 -23.87
CA ALA A 474 -0.17 14.73 -23.71
C ALA A 474 -0.77 13.74 -22.71
N GLY A 475 -0.33 12.48 -22.75
CA GLY A 475 -0.73 11.44 -21.81
C GLY A 475 -0.31 11.75 -20.38
N LEU A 476 0.89 12.31 -20.19
CA LEU A 476 1.36 12.78 -18.87
C LEU A 476 0.48 13.88 -18.29
N GLN A 477 -0.01 14.81 -19.13
CA GLN A 477 -0.94 15.84 -18.64
C GLN A 477 -2.27 15.22 -18.20
N ARG A 478 -2.83 14.25 -18.95
CA ARG A 478 -4.06 13.51 -18.57
C ARG A 478 -3.85 12.76 -17.25
N LEU A 479 -2.70 12.08 -17.09
CA LEU A 479 -2.36 11.39 -15.86
C LEU A 479 -2.26 12.36 -14.67
N ARG A 480 -1.64 13.52 -14.85
CA ARG A 480 -1.57 14.58 -13.82
C ARG A 480 -2.95 15.07 -13.43
N ASN A 481 -3.84 15.30 -14.40
CA ASN A 481 -5.22 15.72 -14.12
C ASN A 481 -5.94 14.68 -13.26
N PHE A 482 -5.77 13.39 -13.54
CA PHE A 482 -6.37 12.31 -12.75
C PHE A 482 -5.82 12.27 -11.31
N PHE A 483 -4.50 12.37 -11.12
CA PHE A 483 -3.89 12.19 -9.80
C PHE A 483 -3.77 13.49 -8.97
N ILE A 484 -3.60 14.64 -9.61
CA ILE A 484 -3.25 15.90 -8.96
C ILE A 484 -4.39 16.93 -9.03
N GLU A 485 -5.03 17.08 -10.18
CA GLU A 485 -6.01 18.15 -10.46
C GLU A 485 -7.46 17.72 -10.24
N SER A 486 -7.77 16.44 -10.06
CA SER A 486 -9.09 15.99 -9.61
C SER A 486 -9.33 16.43 -8.15
N ARG A 487 -9.33 17.73 -7.94
CA ARG A 487 -9.56 18.39 -6.65
C ARG A 487 -11.04 18.65 -6.40
#